data_14730fe00041b257b45bba453c392807
#
_entry.id   14730fe00041b257b45bba453c392807
#
_cell.length_a   1.000
_cell.length_b   1.000
_cell.length_c   1.000
_cell.angle_alpha   90.00
_cell.angle_beta   90.00
_cell.angle_gamma   90.00
#
_symmetry.space_group_name_H-M   'P 1'
#
loop_
_entity.id
_entity.type
_entity.pdbx_description
1 polymer ?
#
loop_
_entity_poly.entity_id
_entity_poly.type
_entity_poly.pdbx_seq_one_letter_code
_entity_poly.pdbx_strand_id
1 'polypeptide(L)'
;VLAYINQVLHATGAEKVIIVGHSQGGVLARYLIKHLGGASKVKHLISLSSPHHGTSLGGMLNVLVNSERSADFMIRMINNYFGPAGMQQSVGSDFLIDLNADGDTVPGPGYTCLATRTDTTVSPAESGFLDGPGVDNSWIQDYYPLAVILHEDMPRDRRVRELVISTIEQLR
;
A
#
# COMPACT_ATOMS: atom_id res chain seq x y z
N VAL A 1 -9.12 9.84 -7.95
CA VAL A 1 -7.98 10.33 -7.14
C VAL A 1 -7.26 11.47 -7.88
N LEU A 2 -6.80 11.29 -9.13
CA LEU A 2 -6.04 12.33 -9.85
C LEU A 2 -6.79 13.67 -9.99
N ALA A 3 -8.09 13.62 -10.32
CA ALA A 3 -8.92 14.82 -10.40
C ALA A 3 -8.98 15.58 -9.05
N TYR A 4 -9.05 14.85 -7.96
CA TYR A 4 -9.04 15.43 -6.60
C TYR A 4 -7.67 16.05 -6.27
N ILE A 5 -6.57 15.38 -6.62
CA ILE A 5 -5.21 15.95 -6.47
C ILE A 5 -5.12 17.28 -7.21
N ASN A 6 -5.61 17.36 -8.45
CA ASN A 6 -5.60 18.61 -9.22
C ASN A 6 -6.41 19.73 -8.53
N GLN A 7 -7.56 19.38 -7.93
CA GLN A 7 -8.35 20.34 -7.15
C GLN A 7 -7.59 20.85 -5.92
N VAL A 8 -6.92 19.95 -5.17
CA VAL A 8 -6.10 20.31 -4.01
C VAL A 8 -4.97 21.25 -4.42
N LEU A 9 -4.21 20.88 -5.45
CA LEU A 9 -3.10 21.71 -5.95
C LEU A 9 -3.58 23.10 -6.38
N HIS A 10 -4.70 23.16 -7.09
CA HIS A 10 -5.29 24.44 -7.50
C HIS A 10 -5.76 25.28 -6.30
N ALA A 11 -6.42 24.65 -5.32
CA ALA A 11 -6.96 25.34 -4.16
C ALA A 11 -5.87 25.83 -3.19
N THR A 12 -4.75 25.13 -3.10
CA THR A 12 -3.66 25.45 -2.16
C THR A 12 -2.53 26.24 -2.76
N GLY A 13 -2.40 26.28 -4.10
CA GLY A 13 -1.25 26.82 -4.79
C GLY A 13 0.03 25.98 -4.63
N ALA A 14 -0.06 24.79 -4.05
CA ALA A 14 1.07 23.89 -3.90
C ALA A 14 1.45 23.26 -5.25
N GLU A 15 2.75 23.00 -5.47
CA GLU A 15 3.23 22.36 -6.70
C GLU A 15 3.00 20.84 -6.68
N LYS A 16 3.12 20.20 -5.50
CA LYS A 16 2.99 18.76 -5.32
C LYS A 16 2.27 18.42 -4.02
N VAL A 17 1.66 17.23 -3.99
CA VAL A 17 1.05 16.65 -2.78
C VAL A 17 1.93 15.56 -2.16
N ILE A 18 1.73 15.31 -0.87
CA ILE A 18 2.14 14.07 -0.20
C ILE A 18 0.88 13.21 -0.09
N ILE A 19 0.99 11.93 -0.44
CA ILE A 19 -0.11 10.97 -0.31
C ILE A 19 0.20 10.03 0.85
N VAL A 20 -0.75 9.85 1.75
CA VAL A 20 -0.74 8.78 2.75
C VAL A 20 -1.80 7.76 2.36
N GLY A 21 -1.36 6.55 2.03
CA GLY A 21 -2.25 5.46 1.59
C GLY A 21 -2.16 4.25 2.52
N HIS A 22 -3.30 3.78 3.01
CA HIS A 22 -3.38 2.55 3.80
C HIS A 22 -3.90 1.40 2.93
N SER A 23 -3.31 0.22 3.06
CA SER A 23 -3.76 -0.99 2.38
C SER A 23 -3.85 -0.76 0.86
N GLN A 24 -4.99 -1.03 0.23
CA GLN A 24 -5.27 -0.75 -1.17
C GLN A 24 -4.97 0.70 -1.58
N GLY A 25 -5.11 1.67 -0.65
CA GLY A 25 -4.86 3.08 -0.92
C GLY A 25 -3.43 3.38 -1.36
N GLY A 26 -2.43 2.69 -0.81
CA GLY A 26 -1.03 2.83 -1.24
C GLY A 26 -0.79 2.22 -2.61
N VAL A 27 -1.39 1.07 -2.92
CA VAL A 27 -1.31 0.44 -4.24
C VAL A 27 -1.93 1.34 -5.31
N LEU A 28 -3.12 1.91 -5.04
CA LEU A 28 -3.79 2.86 -5.94
C LEU A 28 -2.97 4.14 -6.16
N ALA A 29 -2.34 4.66 -5.10
CA ALA A 29 -1.47 5.82 -5.20
C ALA A 29 -0.24 5.51 -6.08
N ARG A 30 0.36 4.34 -5.92
CA ARG A 30 1.47 3.89 -6.75
C ARG A 30 1.07 3.71 -8.22
N TYR A 31 -0.10 3.11 -8.49
CA TYR A 31 -0.65 3.01 -9.83
C TYR A 31 -0.86 4.39 -10.47
N LEU A 32 -1.41 5.35 -9.72
CA LEU A 32 -1.57 6.73 -10.18
C LEU A 32 -0.22 7.37 -10.51
N ILE A 33 0.80 7.17 -9.66
CA ILE A 33 2.15 7.71 -9.87
C ILE A 33 2.76 7.14 -11.15
N LYS A 34 2.70 5.82 -11.35
CA LYS A 34 3.34 5.13 -12.49
C LYS A 34 2.60 5.32 -13.82
N HIS A 35 1.27 5.18 -13.81
CA HIS A 35 0.50 5.00 -15.04
C HIS A 35 -0.44 6.16 -15.38
N LEU A 36 -0.75 7.04 -14.42
CA LEU A 36 -1.72 8.12 -14.63
C LEU A 36 -1.11 9.53 -14.55
N GLY A 37 0.22 9.63 -14.73
CA GLY A 37 0.91 10.93 -14.73
C GLY A 37 1.04 11.58 -13.34
N GLY A 38 0.89 10.80 -12.27
CA GLY A 38 1.01 11.29 -10.90
C GLY A 38 2.42 11.67 -10.50
N ALA A 39 3.46 11.15 -11.17
CA ALA A 39 4.86 11.39 -10.81
C ALA A 39 5.24 12.88 -10.75
N SER A 40 4.66 13.71 -11.63
CA SER A 40 4.89 15.16 -11.63
C SER A 40 4.15 15.91 -10.52
N LYS A 41 3.14 15.31 -9.91
CA LYS A 41 2.20 15.93 -8.95
C LYS A 41 2.37 15.43 -7.52
N VAL A 42 3.06 14.32 -7.33
CA VAL A 42 3.30 13.71 -6.03
C VAL A 42 4.75 13.97 -5.61
N LYS A 43 4.93 14.53 -4.43
CA LYS A 43 6.24 14.72 -3.82
C LYS A 43 6.70 13.44 -3.15
N HIS A 44 5.79 12.78 -2.44
CA HIS A 44 6.09 11.59 -1.64
C HIS A 44 4.84 10.74 -1.44
N LEU A 45 5.02 9.41 -1.47
CA LEU A 45 4.01 8.43 -1.07
C LEU A 45 4.44 7.81 0.27
N ILE A 46 3.58 7.93 1.28
CA ILE A 46 3.71 7.18 2.53
C ILE A 46 2.66 6.06 2.50
N SER A 47 3.09 4.82 2.42
CA SER A 47 2.20 3.66 2.41
C SER A 47 2.19 2.94 3.75
N LEU A 48 1.00 2.59 4.21
CA LEU A 48 0.77 1.91 5.48
C LEU A 48 0.25 0.51 5.19
N SER A 49 1.05 -0.53 5.42
CA SER A 49 0.70 -1.94 5.18
C SER A 49 -0.03 -2.15 3.84
N SER A 50 0.51 -1.60 2.76
CA SER A 50 -0.09 -1.71 1.43
C SER A 50 0.49 -2.92 0.70
N PRO A 51 -0.35 -3.83 0.16
CA PRO A 51 0.13 -5.06 -0.48
C PRO A 51 0.71 -4.78 -1.89
N HIS A 52 1.88 -4.13 -1.96
CA HIS A 52 2.53 -3.75 -3.21
C HIS A 52 2.94 -4.94 -4.08
N HIS A 53 3.25 -6.08 -3.43
CA HIS A 53 3.56 -7.36 -4.08
C HIS A 53 2.46 -8.40 -3.86
N GLY A 54 1.29 -7.94 -3.42
CA GLY A 54 0.11 -8.76 -3.19
C GLY A 54 0.05 -9.37 -1.80
N THR A 55 -1.07 -10.00 -1.53
CA THR A 55 -1.32 -10.72 -0.28
C THR A 55 -1.92 -12.08 -0.53
N SER A 56 -1.56 -13.05 0.29
CA SER A 56 -2.26 -14.34 0.39
C SER A 56 -3.49 -14.26 1.29
N LEU A 57 -3.87 -13.08 1.76
CA LEU A 57 -4.98 -12.85 2.69
C LEU A 57 -4.87 -13.73 3.94
N GLY A 58 -3.74 -13.63 4.64
CA GLY A 58 -3.48 -14.42 5.84
C GLY A 58 -3.32 -15.92 5.57
N GLY A 59 -2.89 -16.31 4.36
CA GLY A 59 -2.75 -17.72 3.97
C GLY A 59 -4.05 -18.35 3.46
N MET A 60 -5.15 -17.61 3.41
CA MET A 60 -6.43 -18.10 2.90
C MET A 60 -6.34 -18.58 1.45
N LEU A 61 -5.51 -17.92 0.62
CA LEU A 61 -5.28 -18.33 -0.76
C LEU A 61 -4.56 -19.69 -0.86
N ASN A 62 -3.74 -20.05 0.11
CA ASN A 62 -3.08 -21.37 0.14
C ASN A 62 -4.05 -22.52 0.39
N VAL A 63 -5.21 -22.26 1.02
CA VAL A 63 -6.28 -23.24 1.23
C VAL A 63 -7.07 -23.47 -0.07
N LEU A 64 -7.07 -22.50 -0.98
CA LEU A 64 -7.79 -22.56 -2.26
C LEU A 64 -7.20 -23.58 -3.23
N VAL A 65 -5.92 -23.90 -3.12
CA VAL A 65 -5.22 -24.79 -4.06
C VAL A 65 -5.63 -26.25 -3.91
N ASN A 66 -6.35 -26.61 -2.84
CA ASN A 66 -6.64 -28.01 -2.49
C ASN A 66 -8.05 -28.53 -2.89
N SER A 67 -8.97 -27.67 -3.32
CA SER A 67 -10.24 -28.13 -3.93
C SER A 67 -10.97 -27.00 -4.68
N GLU A 68 -11.51 -27.29 -5.88
CA GLU A 68 -12.25 -26.32 -6.71
C GLU A 68 -13.46 -25.70 -5.98
N ARG A 69 -14.17 -26.49 -5.14
CA ARG A 69 -15.33 -25.99 -4.38
C ARG A 69 -14.98 -24.99 -3.27
N SER A 70 -13.83 -25.19 -2.62
CA SER A 70 -13.35 -24.23 -1.62
C SER A 70 -12.83 -22.97 -2.28
N ALA A 71 -12.24 -23.07 -3.48
CA ALA A 71 -11.81 -21.92 -4.28
C ALA A 71 -12.96 -20.98 -4.62
N ASP A 72 -14.05 -21.51 -5.19
CA ASP A 72 -15.23 -20.70 -5.56
C ASP A 72 -15.88 -20.00 -4.36
N PHE A 73 -15.98 -20.72 -3.23
CA PHE A 73 -16.53 -20.13 -2.00
C PHE A 73 -15.68 -18.96 -1.49
N MET A 74 -14.36 -19.14 -1.46
CA MET A 74 -13.43 -18.11 -1.00
C MET A 74 -13.36 -16.92 -1.96
N ILE A 75 -13.34 -17.15 -3.27
CA ILE A 75 -13.41 -16.07 -4.27
C ILE A 75 -14.68 -15.24 -4.05
N ARG A 76 -15.81 -15.87 -3.80
CA ARG A 76 -17.06 -15.16 -3.47
C ARG A 76 -16.97 -14.38 -2.16
N MET A 77 -16.34 -14.94 -1.12
CA MET A 77 -16.10 -14.23 0.14
C MET A 77 -15.18 -13.01 -0.06
N ILE A 78 -14.07 -13.19 -0.77
CA ILE A 78 -13.14 -12.08 -1.07
C ILE A 78 -13.86 -11.00 -1.88
N ASN A 79 -14.61 -11.37 -2.92
CA ASN A 79 -15.38 -10.44 -3.74
C ASN A 79 -16.48 -9.73 -2.94
N ASN A 80 -17.13 -10.42 -2.01
CA ASN A 80 -18.16 -9.81 -1.16
C ASN A 80 -17.59 -8.85 -0.12
N TYR A 81 -16.38 -9.12 0.40
CA TYR A 81 -15.76 -8.33 1.47
C TYR A 81 -14.89 -7.18 0.92
N PHE A 82 -14.10 -7.46 -0.13
CA PHE A 82 -13.13 -6.51 -0.70
C PHE A 82 -13.54 -6.00 -2.09
N GLY A 83 -14.62 -6.51 -2.66
CA GLY A 83 -15.03 -6.24 -4.04
C GLY A 83 -14.08 -6.87 -5.08
N PRO A 84 -14.32 -6.59 -6.38
CA PRO A 84 -13.47 -7.10 -7.48
C PRO A 84 -12.00 -6.71 -7.33
N ALA A 85 -11.74 -5.56 -6.73
CA ALA A 85 -10.38 -5.06 -6.48
C ALA A 85 -9.61 -5.89 -5.45
N GLY A 86 -10.28 -6.70 -4.62
CA GLY A 86 -9.63 -7.63 -3.69
C GLY A 86 -8.78 -8.67 -4.40
N MET A 87 -9.31 -9.25 -5.47
CA MET A 87 -8.58 -10.23 -6.29
C MET A 87 -7.38 -9.61 -7.02
N GLN A 88 -7.47 -8.33 -7.38
CA GLN A 88 -6.35 -7.60 -7.99
C GLN A 88 -5.17 -7.40 -7.04
N GLN A 89 -5.39 -7.50 -5.73
CA GLN A 89 -4.34 -7.42 -4.72
C GLN A 89 -3.79 -8.78 -4.28
N SER A 90 -4.25 -9.87 -4.91
CA SER A 90 -3.70 -11.20 -4.66
C SER A 90 -2.29 -11.33 -5.26
N VAL A 91 -1.43 -12.09 -4.59
CA VAL A 91 -0.10 -12.44 -5.11
C VAL A 91 -0.24 -13.04 -6.52
N GLY A 92 0.53 -12.52 -7.46
CA GLY A 92 0.55 -13.01 -8.84
C GLY A 92 -0.64 -12.59 -9.69
N SER A 93 -1.46 -11.64 -9.26
CA SER A 93 -2.52 -11.08 -10.11
C SER A 93 -1.92 -10.30 -11.29
N ASP A 94 -2.58 -10.34 -12.45
CA ASP A 94 -2.14 -9.61 -13.65
C ASP A 94 -1.95 -8.12 -13.38
N PHE A 95 -2.82 -7.54 -12.54
CA PHE A 95 -2.73 -6.14 -12.14
C PHE A 95 -1.41 -5.82 -11.41
N LEU A 96 -0.99 -6.67 -10.47
CA LEU A 96 0.26 -6.44 -9.74
C LEU A 96 1.49 -6.82 -10.56
N ILE A 97 1.39 -7.82 -11.44
CA ILE A 97 2.45 -8.14 -12.39
C ILE A 97 2.72 -6.92 -13.28
N ASP A 98 1.67 -6.33 -13.86
CA ASP A 98 1.78 -5.13 -14.70
C ASP A 98 2.30 -3.92 -13.91
N LEU A 99 1.77 -3.69 -12.69
CA LEU A 99 2.21 -2.59 -11.85
C LEU A 99 3.69 -2.69 -11.45
N ASN A 100 4.24 -3.89 -11.33
CA ASN A 100 5.62 -4.15 -10.90
C ASN A 100 6.59 -4.40 -12.06
N ALA A 101 6.11 -4.48 -13.32
CA ALA A 101 6.89 -4.93 -14.47
C ALA A 101 8.20 -4.14 -14.69
N ASP A 102 8.17 -2.82 -14.52
CA ASP A 102 9.32 -1.93 -14.74
C ASP A 102 9.94 -1.43 -13.42
N GLY A 103 9.88 -2.26 -12.37
CA GLY A 103 10.32 -1.91 -11.03
C GLY A 103 9.24 -1.23 -10.19
N ASP A 104 9.51 -1.05 -8.91
CA ASP A 104 8.50 -0.60 -7.96
C ASP A 104 8.27 0.90 -7.97
N THR A 105 9.28 1.67 -8.36
CA THR A 105 9.27 3.13 -8.26
C THR A 105 9.49 3.79 -9.61
N VAL A 106 9.17 5.07 -9.68
CA VAL A 106 9.51 5.93 -10.83
C VAL A 106 10.30 7.14 -10.34
N PRO A 107 11.13 7.76 -11.19
CA PRO A 107 11.84 8.98 -10.83
C PRO A 107 10.92 10.14 -10.45
N GLY A 108 11.31 10.89 -9.45
CA GLY A 108 10.62 12.10 -8.98
C GLY A 108 10.05 11.97 -7.58
N PRO A 109 9.01 11.17 -7.31
CA PRO A 109 8.50 10.95 -5.96
C PRO A 109 9.47 10.17 -5.07
N GLY A 110 9.47 10.49 -3.76
CA GLY A 110 10.01 9.61 -2.73
C GLY A 110 8.94 8.63 -2.20
N TYR A 111 9.39 7.59 -1.49
CA TYR A 111 8.50 6.55 -0.99
C TYR A 111 8.90 6.16 0.43
N THR A 112 7.93 6.11 1.34
CA THR A 112 8.09 5.54 2.68
C THR A 112 7.06 4.44 2.86
N CYS A 113 7.50 3.23 3.18
CA CYS A 113 6.64 2.09 3.45
C CYS A 113 6.72 1.74 4.93
N LEU A 114 5.63 1.92 5.64
CA LEU A 114 5.49 1.52 7.04
C LEU A 114 4.65 0.24 7.10
N ALA A 115 5.23 -0.84 7.59
CA ALA A 115 4.55 -2.13 7.75
C ALA A 115 4.58 -2.59 9.21
N THR A 116 3.64 -3.43 9.59
CA THR A 116 3.63 -4.06 10.92
C THR A 116 3.89 -5.56 10.81
N ARG A 117 4.79 -6.09 11.67
CA ARG A 117 5.09 -7.53 11.75
C ARG A 117 3.89 -8.36 12.24
N THR A 118 2.88 -7.70 12.80
CA THR A 118 1.65 -8.32 13.30
C THR A 118 0.46 -8.14 12.35
N ASP A 119 0.74 -7.87 11.07
CA ASP A 119 -0.29 -7.77 10.03
C ASP A 119 -0.91 -9.15 9.78
N THR A 120 -2.24 -9.21 9.85
CA THR A 120 -3.01 -10.45 9.63
C THR A 120 -3.71 -10.48 8.27
N THR A 121 -3.66 -9.37 7.54
CA THR A 121 -4.35 -9.20 6.24
C THR A 121 -3.34 -9.23 5.10
N VAL A 122 -2.26 -8.44 5.19
CA VAL A 122 -1.17 -8.46 4.23
C VAL A 122 -0.18 -9.53 4.66
N SER A 123 -0.12 -10.62 3.90
CA SER A 123 0.73 -11.77 4.18
C SER A 123 1.39 -12.29 2.90
N PRO A 124 2.72 -12.41 2.86
CA PRO A 124 3.65 -11.98 3.92
C PRO A 124 3.65 -10.46 4.10
N ALA A 125 3.90 -9.96 5.31
CA ALA A 125 3.86 -8.53 5.62
C ALA A 125 4.94 -7.73 4.87
N GLU A 126 6.04 -8.36 4.49
CA GLU A 126 7.12 -7.84 3.65
C GLU A 126 6.63 -7.40 2.25
N SER A 127 5.50 -7.93 1.78
CA SER A 127 4.91 -7.52 0.51
C SER A 127 4.45 -6.05 0.51
N GLY A 128 4.42 -5.44 1.68
CA GLY A 128 4.19 -4.00 1.86
C GLY A 128 5.41 -3.12 1.58
N PHE A 129 6.57 -3.68 1.35
CA PHE A 129 7.78 -2.95 1.03
C PHE A 129 7.96 -2.78 -0.48
N LEU A 130 8.69 -1.75 -0.86
CA LEU A 130 9.07 -1.45 -2.24
C LEU A 130 10.58 -1.59 -2.41
N ASP A 131 11.02 -1.86 -3.61
CA ASP A 131 12.43 -1.82 -3.99
C ASP A 131 12.68 -0.68 -4.98
N GLY A 132 13.81 0.00 -4.82
CA GLY A 132 14.21 1.04 -5.74
C GLY A 132 14.75 2.32 -5.10
N PRO A 133 15.20 3.25 -5.93
CA PRO A 133 15.73 4.53 -5.47
C PRO A 133 14.68 5.36 -4.73
N GLY A 134 15.10 6.00 -3.64
CA GLY A 134 14.24 6.91 -2.87
C GLY A 134 13.18 6.18 -2.02
N VAL A 135 13.36 4.90 -1.76
CA VAL A 135 12.50 4.11 -0.88
C VAL A 135 13.09 4.04 0.52
N ASP A 136 12.26 4.27 1.52
CA ASP A 136 12.49 4.01 2.93
C ASP A 136 11.47 2.98 3.42
N ASN A 137 11.95 1.78 3.74
CA ASN A 137 11.12 0.69 4.28
C ASN A 137 11.38 0.52 5.77
N SER A 138 10.34 0.58 6.57
CA SER A 138 10.47 0.47 8.02
C SER A 138 9.35 -0.38 8.63
N TRP A 139 9.71 -1.22 9.58
CA TRP A 139 8.73 -1.85 10.45
C TRP A 139 8.34 -0.90 11.58
N ILE A 140 7.09 -0.89 11.96
CA ILE A 140 6.64 -0.17 13.18
C ILE A 140 7.42 -0.65 14.40
N GLN A 141 7.76 -1.94 14.44
CA GLN A 141 8.49 -2.56 15.55
C GLN A 141 9.96 -2.15 15.63
N ASP A 142 10.53 -1.54 14.59
CA ASP A 142 11.89 -0.98 14.65
C ASP A 142 11.94 0.27 15.55
N TYR A 143 10.82 1.00 15.65
CA TYR A 143 10.66 2.16 16.54
C TYR A 143 9.95 1.81 17.86
N TYR A 144 9.05 0.83 17.83
CA TYR A 144 8.22 0.41 18.96
C TYR A 144 8.24 -1.12 19.09
N PRO A 145 9.32 -1.71 19.66
CA PRO A 145 9.59 -3.17 19.60
C PRO A 145 8.46 -4.06 20.11
N LEU A 146 7.69 -3.58 21.09
CA LEU A 146 6.59 -4.34 21.70
C LEU A 146 5.21 -3.98 21.10
N ALA A 147 5.17 -3.22 20.00
CA ALA A 147 3.91 -2.83 19.39
C ALA A 147 3.23 -4.03 18.72
N VAL A 148 1.99 -4.29 19.12
CA VAL A 148 1.05 -5.16 18.39
C VAL A 148 0.04 -4.23 17.74
N ILE A 149 0.06 -4.17 16.41
CA ILE A 149 -0.81 -3.30 15.62
C ILE A 149 -1.34 -4.15 14.48
N LEU A 150 -2.65 -4.31 14.42
CA LEU A 150 -3.30 -5.07 13.34
C LEU A 150 -3.43 -4.20 12.09
N HIS A 151 -3.72 -4.84 10.98
CA HIS A 151 -3.85 -4.17 9.68
C HIS A 151 -4.79 -2.96 9.71
N GLU A 152 -5.99 -3.17 10.23
CA GLU A 152 -7.04 -2.14 10.32
C GLU A 152 -6.72 -1.00 11.29
N ASP A 153 -5.81 -1.22 12.23
CA ASP A 153 -5.41 -0.23 13.22
C ASP A 153 -4.29 0.69 12.73
N MET A 154 -3.58 0.31 11.66
CA MET A 154 -2.46 1.08 11.12
C MET A 154 -2.77 2.58 10.94
N PRO A 155 -3.90 3.02 10.36
CA PRO A 155 -4.19 4.44 10.22
C PRO A 155 -4.67 5.12 11.50
N ARG A 156 -5.03 4.35 12.54
CA ARG A 156 -5.61 4.86 13.79
C ARG A 156 -4.63 4.88 14.94
N ASP A 157 -3.63 4.01 14.93
CA ASP A 157 -2.64 3.89 16.00
C ASP A 157 -1.82 5.18 16.11
N ARG A 158 -1.68 5.67 17.34
CA ARG A 158 -0.97 6.92 17.63
C ARG A 158 0.49 6.86 17.19
N ARG A 159 1.16 5.73 17.40
CA ARG A 159 2.57 5.52 17.08
C ARG A 159 2.81 5.58 15.56
N VAL A 160 1.92 4.97 14.77
CA VAL A 160 1.96 5.04 13.31
C VAL A 160 1.76 6.49 12.84
N ARG A 161 0.79 7.20 13.41
CA ARG A 161 0.56 8.61 13.08
C ARG A 161 1.74 9.52 13.42
N GLU A 162 2.41 9.28 14.53
CA GLU A 162 3.63 9.99 14.90
C GLU A 162 4.75 9.80 13.86
N LEU A 163 4.95 8.56 13.37
CA LEU A 163 5.91 8.28 12.30
C LEU A 163 5.53 8.97 10.97
N VAL A 164 4.25 8.93 10.61
CA VAL A 164 3.75 9.63 9.41
C VAL A 164 4.00 11.14 9.51
N ILE A 165 3.69 11.75 10.64
CA ILE A 165 3.90 13.18 10.88
C ILE A 165 5.39 13.51 10.80
N SER A 166 6.24 12.73 11.47
CA SER A 166 7.69 12.91 11.43
C SER A 166 8.23 12.83 10.00
N THR A 167 7.76 11.86 9.20
CA THR A 167 8.13 11.75 7.78
C THR A 167 7.72 13.01 7.01
N ILE A 168 6.48 13.49 7.19
CA ILE A 168 5.99 14.70 6.53
C ILE A 168 6.82 15.93 6.90
N GLU A 169 7.22 16.05 8.17
CA GLU A 169 8.03 17.18 8.66
C GLU A 169 9.43 17.19 8.05
N GLN A 170 10.04 16.03 7.85
CA GLN A 170 11.34 15.89 7.18
C GLN A 170 11.29 16.23 5.69
N LEU A 171 10.12 16.18 5.08
CA LEU A 171 9.91 16.48 3.67
C LEU A 171 9.62 17.97 3.40
N ARG A 172 9.49 18.80 4.42
CA ARG A 172 9.27 20.24 4.26
C ARG A 172 10.55 20.95 3.86
#